data_af5472c091fb2aa390d59a320ac31e60
#
_entry.id   af5472c091fb2aa390d59a320ac31e60
#
_cell.length_a   1.000
_cell.length_b   1.000
_cell.length_c   1.000
_cell.angle_alpha   90.00
_cell.angle_beta   90.00
_cell.angle_gamma   90.00
#
_symmetry.space_group_name_H-M   'P 1'
#
loop_
_entity.id
_entity.type
_entity.pdbx_description
1 polymer ?
#
loop_
_entity_poly.entity_id
_entity_poly.type
_entity_poly.pdbx_seq_one_letter_code
_entity_poly.pdbx_strand_id
1 'polypeptide(L)'
;LIAPENLSTAMLLFGVVFMMMFIGRVAAKKLLLLAGGLILIGALGVGTVVAIPAKTLHSTPGLHRLETWQNRIKGFFDKDEVPAAKFDIDKDAQIAHARIAIATSHVVGKGPGNSIQRDFLSQAFSDFIFAIVIEEMGLIGGIFVVFLYLWLLMRAGRIAQKCERTFPAFLVMGIALLLVSQAILNMMVAVGLFPVTGQPLPLVSKGGTSTLINCAYIGMILSVSRYTAHLEEQKEHDAQLQLQIETNAADSEAQAAAEPTAQILNSDAKFEDENDINKG
;
A
#
# COMPACT_ATOMS: atom_id res chain seq x y z
N LEU A 1 -5.79 -21.75 8.91
CA LEU A 1 -4.65 -22.43 8.26
C LEU A 1 -3.32 -21.67 8.47
N ILE A 2 -3.26 -20.34 8.29
CA ILE A 2 -2.02 -19.54 8.40
C ILE A 2 -1.64 -19.23 9.85
N ALA A 3 -2.63 -18.95 10.72
CA ALA A 3 -2.39 -18.49 12.08
C ALA A 3 -1.55 -19.45 12.95
N PRO A 4 -1.73 -20.77 12.90
CA PRO A 4 -0.90 -21.69 13.68
C PRO A 4 0.57 -21.69 13.23
N GLU A 5 0.83 -21.45 11.95
CA GLU A 5 2.17 -21.48 11.36
C GLU A 5 2.87 -20.13 11.52
N ASN A 6 2.18 -19.03 11.24
CA ASN A 6 2.72 -17.68 11.29
C ASN A 6 1.66 -16.66 11.71
N LEU A 7 1.58 -16.42 13.03
CA LEU A 7 0.63 -15.49 13.62
C LEU A 7 0.78 -14.07 13.06
N SER A 8 2.02 -13.61 12.85
CA SER A 8 2.29 -12.27 12.37
C SER A 8 1.75 -12.04 10.96
N THR A 9 1.93 -13.02 10.06
CA THR A 9 1.36 -12.96 8.70
C THR A 9 -0.15 -12.99 8.74
N ALA A 10 -0.75 -13.81 9.61
CA ALA A 10 -2.19 -13.88 9.78
C ALA A 10 -2.77 -12.56 10.28
N MET A 11 -2.14 -11.92 11.27
CA MET A 11 -2.56 -10.61 11.80
C MET A 11 -2.43 -9.51 10.75
N LEU A 12 -1.32 -9.50 9.99
CA LEU A 12 -1.11 -8.55 8.90
C LEU A 12 -2.20 -8.68 7.84
N LEU A 13 -2.43 -9.91 7.34
CA LEU A 13 -3.46 -10.18 6.34
C LEU A 13 -4.84 -9.77 6.83
N PHE A 14 -5.17 -10.12 8.07
CA PHE A 14 -6.42 -9.71 8.70
C PHE A 14 -6.56 -8.18 8.77
N GLY A 15 -5.51 -7.49 9.21
CA GLY A 15 -5.48 -6.02 9.26
C GLY A 15 -5.73 -5.38 7.90
N VAL A 16 -5.08 -5.90 6.85
CA VAL A 16 -5.29 -5.42 5.47
C VAL A 16 -6.72 -5.67 5.00
N VAL A 17 -7.26 -6.89 5.21
CA VAL A 17 -8.66 -7.21 4.85
C VAL A 17 -9.62 -6.30 5.60
N PHE A 18 -9.39 -6.07 6.89
CA PHE A 18 -10.20 -5.16 7.71
C PHE A 18 -10.16 -3.71 7.19
N MET A 19 -8.98 -3.20 6.82
CA MET A 19 -8.84 -1.88 6.19
C MET A 19 -9.56 -1.82 4.84
N MET A 20 -9.48 -2.90 4.05
CA MET A 20 -10.21 -3.00 2.77
C MET A 20 -11.71 -3.00 2.95
N MET A 21 -12.24 -3.68 3.98
CA MET A 21 -13.67 -3.64 4.33
C MET A 21 -14.10 -2.22 4.74
N PHE A 22 -13.26 -1.50 5.48
CA PHE A 22 -13.51 -0.11 5.86
C PHE A 22 -13.56 0.81 4.63
N ILE A 23 -12.59 0.70 3.72
CA ILE A 23 -12.56 1.44 2.44
C ILE A 23 -13.77 1.06 1.57
N GLY A 24 -14.19 -0.21 1.59
CA GLY A 24 -15.37 -0.73 0.90
C GLY A 24 -16.71 -0.28 1.51
N ARG A 25 -16.69 0.64 2.48
CA ARG A 25 -17.88 1.22 3.13
C ARG A 25 -18.80 0.17 3.78
N VAL A 26 -18.23 -0.91 4.29
CA VAL A 26 -18.99 -1.85 5.12
C VAL A 26 -19.51 -1.11 6.37
N ALA A 27 -20.75 -1.34 6.75
CA ALA A 27 -21.36 -0.65 7.89
C ALA A 27 -20.48 -0.76 9.15
N ALA A 28 -20.09 0.38 9.73
CA ALA A 28 -19.17 0.47 10.87
C ALA A 28 -19.59 -0.40 12.06
N LYS A 29 -20.90 -0.56 12.30
CA LYS A 29 -21.43 -1.46 13.35
C LYS A 29 -21.00 -2.91 13.14
N LYS A 30 -21.05 -3.41 11.90
CA LYS A 30 -20.62 -4.79 11.57
C LYS A 30 -19.10 -4.94 11.71
N LEU A 31 -18.36 -3.92 11.31
CA LEU A 31 -16.91 -3.88 11.43
C LEU A 31 -16.46 -3.89 12.89
N LEU A 32 -17.07 -3.07 13.74
CA LEU A 32 -16.82 -3.03 15.18
C LEU A 32 -17.17 -4.36 15.87
N LEU A 33 -18.27 -4.98 15.48
CA LEU A 33 -18.69 -6.27 16.03
C LEU A 33 -17.69 -7.38 15.64
N LEU A 34 -17.21 -7.37 14.38
CA LEU A 34 -16.19 -8.31 13.91
C LEU A 34 -14.85 -8.07 14.62
N ALA A 35 -14.41 -6.82 14.75
CA ALA A 35 -13.20 -6.48 15.46
C ALA A 35 -13.29 -6.85 16.95
N GLY A 36 -14.39 -6.50 17.61
CA GLY A 36 -14.63 -6.84 19.02
C GLY A 36 -14.67 -8.34 19.27
N GLY A 37 -15.34 -9.10 18.40
CA GLY A 37 -15.36 -10.55 18.47
C GLY A 37 -13.96 -11.17 18.32
N LEU A 38 -13.17 -10.68 17.39
CA LEU A 38 -11.81 -11.15 17.17
C LEU A 38 -10.86 -10.79 18.31
N ILE A 39 -10.95 -9.57 18.84
CA ILE A 39 -10.20 -9.15 20.02
C ILE A 39 -10.55 -10.03 21.22
N LEU A 40 -11.84 -10.32 21.41
CA LEU A 40 -12.30 -11.18 22.50
C LEU A 40 -11.75 -12.62 22.36
N ILE A 41 -11.84 -13.20 21.17
CA ILE A 41 -11.29 -14.54 20.88
C ILE A 41 -9.77 -14.54 21.05
N GLY A 42 -9.08 -13.52 20.56
CA GLY A 42 -7.65 -13.36 20.72
C GLY A 42 -7.23 -13.22 22.18
N ALA A 43 -7.92 -12.39 22.95
CA ALA A 43 -7.67 -12.21 24.39
C ALA A 43 -7.91 -13.50 25.19
N LEU A 44 -8.98 -14.23 24.90
CA LEU A 44 -9.23 -15.52 25.49
C LEU A 44 -8.15 -16.55 25.10
N GLY A 45 -7.74 -16.57 23.82
CA GLY A 45 -6.66 -17.43 23.35
C GLY A 45 -5.32 -17.13 24.01
N VAL A 46 -4.92 -15.88 24.07
CA VAL A 46 -3.70 -15.44 24.77
C VAL A 46 -3.79 -15.73 26.28
N GLY A 47 -4.93 -15.41 26.90
CA GLY A 47 -5.16 -15.68 28.31
C GLY A 47 -5.03 -17.16 28.66
N THR A 48 -5.59 -18.05 27.84
CA THR A 48 -5.46 -19.51 28.05
C THR A 48 -4.01 -19.97 27.85
N VAL A 49 -3.31 -19.48 26.82
CA VAL A 49 -1.90 -19.83 26.57
C VAL A 49 -0.99 -19.36 27.68
N VAL A 50 -1.20 -18.14 28.21
CA VAL A 50 -0.39 -17.60 29.31
C VAL A 50 -0.67 -18.33 30.63
N ALA A 51 -1.89 -18.79 30.86
CA ALA A 51 -2.31 -19.52 32.06
C ALA A 51 -1.80 -20.97 32.11
N ILE A 52 -1.45 -21.58 30.96
CA ILE A 52 -0.96 -22.98 30.92
C ILE A 52 0.50 -23.01 31.45
N PRO A 53 0.80 -23.88 32.43
CA PRO A 53 2.18 -24.04 32.91
C PRO A 53 3.11 -24.56 31.81
N ALA A 54 4.32 -24.00 31.72
CA ALA A 54 5.30 -24.36 30.69
C ALA A 54 5.62 -25.87 30.62
N LYS A 55 5.56 -26.57 31.74
CA LYS A 55 5.75 -28.05 31.81
C LYS A 55 4.75 -28.82 30.96
N THR A 56 3.50 -28.37 30.88
CA THR A 56 2.43 -29.03 30.12
C THR A 56 2.55 -28.82 28.64
N LEU A 57 3.12 -27.67 28.22
CA LEU A 57 3.36 -27.35 26.81
C LEU A 57 4.48 -28.22 26.20
N HIS A 58 5.54 -28.54 26.97
CA HIS A 58 6.63 -29.42 26.51
C HIS A 58 6.23 -30.86 26.30
N SER A 59 5.22 -31.33 27.02
CA SER A 59 4.86 -32.77 27.00
C SER A 59 3.85 -33.15 25.90
N THR A 60 3.25 -32.17 25.20
CA THR A 60 2.17 -32.48 24.24
C THR A 60 2.62 -32.17 22.81
N PRO A 61 2.68 -33.19 21.91
CA PRO A 61 3.00 -32.99 20.50
C PRO A 61 1.96 -32.05 19.85
N GLY A 62 2.41 -30.98 19.23
CA GLY A 62 1.57 -29.97 18.56
C GLY A 62 1.39 -28.64 19.32
N LEU A 63 1.71 -28.55 20.61
CA LEU A 63 1.64 -27.31 21.39
C LEU A 63 2.96 -26.51 21.42
N HIS A 64 4.02 -27.03 20.82
CA HIS A 64 5.35 -26.43 20.78
C HIS A 64 5.35 -24.97 20.25
N ARG A 65 4.44 -24.65 19.34
CA ARG A 65 4.34 -23.27 18.82
C ARG A 65 3.66 -22.30 19.78
N LEU A 66 2.78 -22.78 20.65
CA LEU A 66 2.17 -21.96 21.70
C LEU A 66 3.22 -21.54 22.73
N GLU A 67 4.20 -22.38 23.03
CA GLU A 67 5.35 -22.02 23.85
C GLU A 67 6.18 -20.90 23.23
N THR A 68 6.43 -20.96 21.92
CA THR A 68 7.12 -19.89 21.19
C THR A 68 6.34 -18.56 21.28
N TRP A 69 5.02 -18.60 21.21
CA TRP A 69 4.18 -17.40 21.36
C TRP A 69 4.19 -16.88 22.80
N GLN A 70 4.09 -17.76 23.78
CA GLN A 70 4.16 -17.40 25.20
C GLN A 70 5.48 -16.70 25.52
N ASN A 71 6.59 -17.25 25.04
CA ASN A 71 7.92 -16.68 25.24
C ASN A 71 8.10 -15.32 24.55
N ARG A 72 7.55 -15.15 23.34
CA ARG A 72 7.58 -13.86 22.63
C ARG A 72 6.77 -12.79 23.34
N ILE A 73 5.59 -13.15 23.85
CA ILE A 73 4.69 -12.21 24.55
C ILE A 73 5.33 -11.84 25.90
N LYS A 74 5.80 -12.82 26.68
CA LYS A 74 6.44 -12.58 27.97
C LYS A 74 7.72 -11.75 27.78
N GLY A 75 8.59 -12.10 26.85
CA GLY A 75 9.84 -11.36 26.59
C GLY A 75 9.61 -9.92 26.09
N PHE A 76 8.43 -9.62 25.53
CA PHE A 76 8.10 -8.25 25.13
C PHE A 76 7.60 -7.39 26.31
N PHE A 77 6.87 -8.01 27.26
CA PHE A 77 6.32 -7.30 28.43
C PHE A 77 7.28 -7.28 29.61
N ASP A 78 8.08 -8.34 29.80
CA ASP A 78 9.12 -8.38 30.85
C ASP A 78 10.34 -7.59 30.37
N LYS A 79 10.27 -6.26 30.50
CA LYS A 79 11.38 -5.34 30.16
C LYS A 79 12.51 -5.35 31.20
N ASP A 80 12.26 -5.94 32.35
CA ASP A 80 13.23 -6.01 33.46
C ASP A 80 14.08 -7.28 33.34
N GLU A 81 15.40 -7.07 33.14
CA GLU A 81 16.51 -8.03 33.28
C GLU A 81 16.18 -9.48 32.89
N VAL A 82 16.32 -9.82 31.61
CA VAL A 82 16.30 -11.23 31.20
C VAL A 82 17.42 -11.95 31.99
N PRO A 83 17.09 -12.90 32.89
CA PRO A 83 18.13 -13.63 33.58
C PRO A 83 19.03 -14.30 32.54
N ALA A 84 20.35 -14.26 32.76
CA ALA A 84 21.36 -14.79 31.86
C ALA A 84 21.10 -16.24 31.39
N ALA A 85 20.32 -17.01 32.18
CA ALA A 85 19.90 -18.36 31.86
C ALA A 85 18.77 -18.45 30.82
N LYS A 86 18.08 -17.33 30.47
CA LYS A 86 16.97 -17.27 29.46
C LYS A 86 17.32 -16.43 28.25
N PHE A 87 18.55 -15.93 28.17
CA PHE A 87 19.01 -15.13 27.07
C PHE A 87 19.14 -16.02 25.81
N ASP A 88 18.22 -15.84 24.85
CA ASP A 88 18.36 -16.45 23.51
C ASP A 88 19.43 -15.66 22.76
N ILE A 89 20.68 -16.16 22.81
CA ILE A 89 21.88 -15.49 22.27
C ILE A 89 21.66 -15.01 20.84
N ASP A 90 20.92 -15.77 20.03
CA ASP A 90 20.72 -15.40 18.61
C ASP A 90 19.67 -14.32 18.42
N LYS A 91 18.55 -14.36 19.14
CA LYS A 91 17.42 -13.41 18.94
C LYS A 91 17.58 -12.14 19.73
N ASP A 92 17.96 -12.26 20.99
CA ASP A 92 18.12 -11.10 21.89
C ASP A 92 19.34 -10.28 21.47
N ALA A 93 20.42 -10.93 20.99
CA ALA A 93 21.57 -10.26 20.40
C ALA A 93 21.19 -9.52 19.11
N GLN A 94 20.37 -10.10 18.23
CA GLN A 94 19.93 -9.41 17.01
C GLN A 94 19.14 -8.14 17.31
N ILE A 95 18.21 -8.19 18.26
CA ILE A 95 17.47 -7.00 18.70
C ILE A 95 18.39 -5.96 19.31
N ALA A 96 19.33 -6.37 20.16
CA ALA A 96 20.30 -5.48 20.77
C ALA A 96 21.17 -4.80 19.71
N HIS A 97 21.72 -5.55 18.77
CA HIS A 97 22.52 -5.01 17.67
C HIS A 97 21.73 -4.06 16.77
N ALA A 98 20.46 -4.38 16.46
CA ALA A 98 19.58 -3.47 15.70
C ALA A 98 19.34 -2.14 16.45
N ARG A 99 19.13 -2.19 17.76
CA ARG A 99 18.99 -0.99 18.60
C ARG A 99 20.29 -0.19 18.68
N ILE A 100 21.44 -0.85 18.79
CA ILE A 100 22.76 -0.20 18.78
C ILE A 100 22.99 0.47 17.42
N ALA A 101 22.66 -0.20 16.31
CA ALA A 101 22.72 0.37 14.95
C ALA A 101 21.97 1.69 14.87
N ILE A 102 20.72 1.69 15.33
CA ILE A 102 19.86 2.89 15.32
C ILE A 102 20.41 3.96 16.28
N ALA A 103 20.81 3.60 17.50
CA ALA A 103 21.29 4.55 18.50
C ALA A 103 22.61 5.22 18.09
N THR A 104 23.48 4.54 17.36
CA THR A 104 24.79 5.03 16.92
C THR A 104 24.78 5.72 15.57
N SER A 105 23.64 5.73 14.84
CA SER A 105 23.54 6.22 13.47
C SER A 105 23.60 7.74 13.33
N HIS A 106 23.26 8.50 14.38
CA HIS A 106 23.09 9.96 14.32
C HIS A 106 22.11 10.40 13.20
N VAL A 107 22.15 11.68 12.82
CA VAL A 107 21.25 12.25 11.80
C VAL A 107 21.66 11.84 10.37
N VAL A 108 22.98 11.79 10.10
CA VAL A 108 23.55 11.61 8.75
C VAL A 108 23.99 10.16 8.49
N GLY A 109 24.17 9.36 9.54
CA GLY A 109 24.66 7.98 9.43
C GLY A 109 26.19 7.88 9.25
N LYS A 110 26.69 6.64 9.18
CA LYS A 110 28.12 6.31 9.01
C LYS A 110 28.58 6.28 7.56
N GLY A 111 27.68 6.48 6.63
CA GLY A 111 27.90 6.35 5.18
C GLY A 111 27.56 4.94 4.64
N PRO A 112 27.17 4.86 3.36
CA PRO A 112 26.81 3.59 2.72
C PRO A 112 27.95 2.58 2.77
N GLY A 113 27.66 1.33 3.17
CA GLY A 113 28.63 0.24 3.29
C GLY A 113 29.43 0.22 4.58
N ASN A 114 29.33 1.22 5.45
CA ASN A 114 30.09 1.35 6.70
C ASN A 114 29.32 0.87 7.94
N SER A 115 28.30 0.03 7.77
CA SER A 115 27.59 -0.57 8.89
C SER A 115 28.49 -1.55 9.63
N ILE A 116 28.68 -1.33 10.93
CA ILE A 116 29.42 -2.23 11.82
C ILE A 116 28.51 -3.36 12.30
N GLN A 117 27.22 -3.04 12.55
CA GLN A 117 26.27 -4.00 13.13
C GLN A 117 25.82 -5.06 12.12
N ARG A 118 25.98 -4.80 10.82
CA ARG A 118 25.65 -5.74 9.74
C ARG A 118 26.30 -7.10 9.92
N ASP A 119 27.55 -7.14 10.33
CA ASP A 119 28.33 -8.39 10.40
C ASP A 119 27.98 -9.22 11.66
N PHE A 120 27.30 -8.60 12.63
CA PHE A 120 26.81 -9.26 13.84
C PHE A 120 25.36 -9.72 13.75
N LEU A 121 24.62 -9.28 12.75
CA LEU A 121 23.21 -9.65 12.52
C LEU A 121 23.11 -10.80 11.50
N SER A 122 22.75 -12.01 11.94
CA SER A 122 22.57 -13.16 11.02
C SER A 122 21.43 -12.93 10.01
N GLN A 123 20.41 -12.12 10.36
CA GLN A 123 19.28 -11.75 9.48
C GLN A 123 19.31 -10.25 9.11
N ALA A 124 20.50 -9.65 9.05
CA ALA A 124 20.68 -8.22 8.75
C ALA A 124 19.95 -7.78 7.48
N PHE A 125 20.11 -8.54 6.41
CA PHE A 125 19.54 -8.20 5.09
C PHE A 125 18.10 -8.65 4.89
N SER A 126 17.51 -9.38 5.83
CA SER A 126 16.11 -9.83 5.79
C SER A 126 15.24 -8.96 6.70
N ASP A 127 15.25 -9.25 7.98
CA ASP A 127 14.28 -8.72 8.93
C ASP A 127 14.69 -7.39 9.55
N PHE A 128 16.00 -7.11 9.62
CA PHE A 128 16.57 -5.92 10.27
C PHE A 128 17.22 -4.94 9.29
N ILE A 129 16.95 -5.08 7.98
CA ILE A 129 17.52 -4.19 6.96
C ILE A 129 17.24 -2.71 7.23
N PHE A 130 16.09 -2.38 7.82
CA PHE A 130 15.75 -1.01 8.16
C PHE A 130 16.70 -0.40 9.20
N ALA A 131 17.14 -1.20 10.20
CA ALA A 131 18.13 -0.77 11.17
C ALA A 131 19.49 -0.49 10.50
N ILE A 132 19.89 -1.31 9.53
CA ILE A 132 21.11 -1.10 8.74
C ILE A 132 21.01 0.16 7.88
N VAL A 133 19.85 0.39 7.23
CA VAL A 133 19.60 1.62 6.45
C VAL A 133 19.74 2.85 7.35
N ILE A 134 19.22 2.81 8.58
CA ILE A 134 19.38 3.91 9.53
C ILE A 134 20.85 4.04 9.97
N GLU A 135 21.58 2.95 10.21
CA GLU A 135 22.99 3.01 10.58
C GLU A 135 23.87 3.66 9.50
N GLU A 136 23.63 3.30 8.23
CA GLU A 136 24.42 3.77 7.10
C GLU A 136 24.01 5.17 6.63
N MET A 137 22.71 5.43 6.50
CA MET A 137 22.17 6.68 5.92
C MET A 137 21.62 7.64 6.99
N GLY A 138 21.66 7.27 8.25
CA GLY A 138 21.14 8.08 9.35
C GLY A 138 19.60 8.09 9.41
N LEU A 139 19.10 8.92 10.30
CA LEU A 139 17.66 9.16 10.45
C LEU A 139 17.03 9.67 9.14
N ILE A 140 17.79 10.44 8.36
CA ILE A 140 17.34 10.96 7.05
C ILE A 140 17.03 9.80 6.10
N GLY A 141 17.87 8.77 6.03
CA GLY A 141 17.64 7.57 5.23
C GLY A 141 16.39 6.81 5.68
N GLY A 142 16.20 6.65 6.99
CA GLY A 142 15.00 6.03 7.54
C GLY A 142 13.72 6.78 7.16
N ILE A 143 13.70 8.11 7.32
CA ILE A 143 12.57 8.97 6.93
C ILE A 143 12.31 8.88 5.42
N PHE A 144 13.36 8.85 4.61
CA PHE A 144 13.23 8.73 3.16
C PHE A 144 12.57 7.41 2.75
N VAL A 145 12.94 6.29 3.38
CA VAL A 145 12.29 4.99 3.14
C VAL A 145 10.80 5.04 3.53
N VAL A 146 10.46 5.59 4.70
CA VAL A 146 9.05 5.78 5.10
C VAL A 146 8.29 6.62 4.08
N PHE A 147 8.89 7.73 3.62
CA PHE A 147 8.31 8.60 2.62
C PHE A 147 8.01 7.85 1.31
N LEU A 148 8.90 6.99 0.84
CA LEU A 148 8.67 6.20 -0.38
C LEU A 148 7.47 5.25 -0.26
N TYR A 149 7.27 4.59 0.89
CA TYR A 149 6.08 3.74 1.11
C TYR A 149 4.80 4.56 1.19
N LEU A 150 4.82 5.72 1.84
CA LEU A 150 3.66 6.62 1.86
C LEU A 150 3.35 7.16 0.47
N TRP A 151 4.38 7.49 -0.32
CA TRP A 151 4.23 7.90 -1.71
C TRP A 151 3.61 6.80 -2.56
N LEU A 152 4.07 5.54 -2.40
CA LEU A 152 3.48 4.37 -3.05
C LEU A 152 1.98 4.25 -2.73
N LEU A 153 1.62 4.36 -1.45
CA LEU A 153 0.22 4.28 -1.00
C LEU A 153 -0.62 5.41 -1.60
N MET A 154 -0.14 6.65 -1.56
CA MET A 154 -0.84 7.78 -2.18
C MET A 154 -1.00 7.60 -3.69
N ARG A 155 0.04 7.11 -4.37
CA ARG A 155 -0.02 6.86 -5.81
C ARG A 155 -1.03 5.78 -6.16
N ALA A 156 -1.03 4.67 -5.41
CA ALA A 156 -2.00 3.59 -5.56
C ALA A 156 -3.43 4.07 -5.29
N GLY A 157 -3.61 4.93 -4.27
CA GLY A 157 -4.91 5.55 -3.97
C GLY A 157 -5.43 6.41 -5.13
N ARG A 158 -4.57 7.20 -5.77
CA ARG A 158 -4.94 7.99 -6.95
C ARG A 158 -5.34 7.11 -8.15
N ILE A 159 -4.59 6.01 -8.39
CA ILE A 159 -4.93 5.04 -9.44
C ILE A 159 -6.29 4.41 -9.15
N ALA A 160 -6.53 3.98 -7.91
CA ALA A 160 -7.79 3.37 -7.50
C ALA A 160 -8.99 4.31 -7.67
N GLN A 161 -8.82 5.62 -7.40
CA GLN A 161 -9.89 6.62 -7.58
C GLN A 161 -10.23 6.86 -9.05
N LYS A 162 -9.30 6.67 -9.97
CA LYS A 162 -9.50 6.79 -11.42
C LYS A 162 -10.14 5.56 -12.05
N CYS A 163 -10.19 4.43 -11.33
CA CYS A 163 -10.79 3.20 -11.82
C CYS A 163 -12.32 3.29 -11.82
N GLU A 164 -12.97 3.09 -12.95
CA GLU A 164 -14.43 3.01 -13.06
C GLU A 164 -14.99 1.71 -12.47
N ARG A 165 -14.22 0.63 -12.60
CA ARG A 165 -14.61 -0.69 -12.10
C ARG A 165 -14.10 -0.90 -10.71
N THR A 166 -14.95 -1.45 -9.85
CA THR A 166 -14.66 -1.71 -8.45
C THR A 166 -13.51 -2.69 -8.24
N PHE A 167 -13.45 -3.76 -9.03
CA PHE A 167 -12.43 -4.81 -8.86
C PHE A 167 -11.00 -4.32 -9.04
N PRO A 168 -10.61 -3.63 -10.13
CA PRO A 168 -9.25 -3.08 -10.27
C PRO A 168 -8.90 -2.07 -9.17
N ALA A 169 -9.85 -1.24 -8.77
CA ALA A 169 -9.66 -0.27 -7.69
C ALA A 169 -9.29 -0.95 -6.37
N PHE A 170 -10.06 -1.96 -5.96
CA PHE A 170 -9.79 -2.73 -4.74
C PHE A 170 -8.52 -3.57 -4.84
N LEU A 171 -8.20 -4.11 -6.03
CA LEU A 171 -6.97 -4.86 -6.25
C LEU A 171 -5.74 -3.99 -5.99
N VAL A 172 -5.67 -2.80 -6.62
CA VAL A 172 -4.54 -1.86 -6.44
C VAL A 172 -4.43 -1.40 -4.99
N MET A 173 -5.55 -1.03 -4.37
CA MET A 173 -5.56 -0.58 -2.99
C MET A 173 -5.16 -1.70 -2.02
N GLY A 174 -5.66 -2.91 -2.22
CA GLY A 174 -5.33 -4.08 -1.38
C GLY A 174 -3.85 -4.44 -1.43
N ILE A 175 -3.26 -4.46 -2.63
CA ILE A 175 -1.83 -4.72 -2.82
C ILE A 175 -0.99 -3.61 -2.15
N ALA A 176 -1.33 -2.34 -2.36
CA ALA A 176 -0.60 -1.23 -1.77
C ALA A 176 -0.68 -1.24 -0.23
N LEU A 177 -1.86 -1.51 0.33
CA LEU A 177 -2.04 -1.65 1.76
C LEU A 177 -1.24 -2.83 2.32
N LEU A 178 -1.19 -3.97 1.61
CA LEU A 178 -0.41 -5.13 2.02
C LEU A 178 1.08 -4.78 2.11
N LEU A 179 1.65 -4.20 1.06
CA LEU A 179 3.05 -3.80 1.01
C LEU A 179 3.40 -2.78 2.10
N VAL A 180 2.58 -1.74 2.24
CA VAL A 180 2.83 -0.67 3.22
C VAL A 180 2.65 -1.16 4.65
N SER A 181 1.63 -1.96 4.94
CA SER A 181 1.41 -2.53 6.27
C SER A 181 2.55 -3.46 6.67
N GLN A 182 3.03 -4.30 5.74
CA GLN A 182 4.20 -5.15 5.96
C GLN A 182 5.46 -4.33 6.23
N ALA A 183 5.67 -3.24 5.47
CA ALA A 183 6.80 -2.34 5.68
C ALA A 183 6.74 -1.66 7.05
N ILE A 184 5.58 -1.13 7.44
CA ILE A 184 5.38 -0.50 8.75
C ILE A 184 5.67 -1.50 9.88
N LEU A 185 5.16 -2.72 9.80
CA LEU A 185 5.42 -3.74 10.81
C LEU A 185 6.92 -4.08 10.91
N ASN A 186 7.63 -4.23 9.79
CA ASN A 186 9.08 -4.46 9.80
C ASN A 186 9.82 -3.29 10.47
N MET A 187 9.48 -2.06 10.11
CA MET A 187 10.09 -0.86 10.72
C MET A 187 9.81 -0.78 12.22
N MET A 188 8.59 -1.08 12.67
CA MET A 188 8.22 -1.12 14.08
C MET A 188 9.02 -2.17 14.87
N VAL A 189 9.24 -3.33 14.25
CA VAL A 189 10.11 -4.39 14.83
C VAL A 189 11.55 -3.91 14.93
N ALA A 190 12.09 -3.30 13.87
CA ALA A 190 13.47 -2.81 13.84
C ALA A 190 13.75 -1.75 14.92
N VAL A 191 12.79 -0.85 15.18
CA VAL A 191 12.90 0.15 16.25
C VAL A 191 12.51 -0.38 17.64
N GLY A 192 12.11 -1.66 17.75
CA GLY A 192 11.77 -2.30 19.02
C GLY A 192 10.39 -1.95 19.59
N LEU A 193 9.49 -1.37 18.78
CA LEU A 193 8.11 -1.08 19.16
C LEU A 193 7.21 -2.32 19.09
N PHE A 194 7.63 -3.34 18.34
CA PHE A 194 6.87 -4.57 18.15
C PHE A 194 7.77 -5.79 18.32
N PRO A 195 7.23 -6.95 18.77
CA PRO A 195 8.02 -8.18 18.88
C PRO A 195 8.49 -8.66 17.49
N VAL A 196 9.61 -9.36 17.44
CA VAL A 196 10.19 -9.87 16.18
C VAL A 196 9.21 -10.77 15.46
N THR A 197 8.87 -10.40 14.23
CA THR A 197 7.85 -11.08 13.41
C THR A 197 8.42 -11.95 12.30
N GLY A 198 9.69 -11.75 11.92
CA GLY A 198 10.29 -12.44 10.78
C GLY A 198 9.70 -12.01 9.42
N GLN A 199 9.16 -10.79 9.33
CA GLN A 199 8.61 -10.23 8.09
C GLN A 199 9.66 -9.36 7.41
N PRO A 200 10.04 -9.67 6.15
CA PRO A 200 11.00 -8.84 5.42
C PRO A 200 10.40 -7.49 5.03
N LEU A 201 11.23 -6.48 4.89
CA LEU A 201 10.84 -5.17 4.35
C LEU A 201 10.61 -5.30 2.83
N PRO A 202 9.39 -5.11 2.32
CA PRO A 202 9.08 -5.29 0.90
C PRO A 202 9.98 -4.43 0.01
N LEU A 203 10.42 -4.96 -1.14
CA LEU A 203 11.26 -4.28 -2.14
C LEU A 203 12.70 -3.93 -1.69
N VAL A 204 13.00 -3.95 -0.40
CA VAL A 204 14.32 -3.57 0.15
C VAL A 204 15.06 -4.79 0.69
N SER A 205 14.38 -5.69 1.41
CA SER A 205 15.01 -6.88 1.98
C SER A 205 15.49 -7.87 0.92
N LYS A 206 16.61 -8.52 1.21
CA LYS A 206 17.12 -9.62 0.41
C LYS A 206 16.28 -10.88 0.65
N GLY A 207 15.48 -11.26 -0.34
CA GLY A 207 14.68 -12.49 -0.30
C GLY A 207 14.28 -12.91 -1.72
N GLY A 208 14.72 -14.08 -2.20
CA GLY A 208 14.48 -14.50 -3.58
C GLY A 208 12.99 -14.59 -3.94
N THR A 209 12.22 -15.36 -3.19
CA THR A 209 10.77 -15.52 -3.39
C THR A 209 9.98 -14.26 -3.07
N SER A 210 10.34 -13.54 -2.01
CA SER A 210 9.71 -12.28 -1.62
C SER A 210 9.87 -11.21 -2.71
N THR A 211 11.06 -11.09 -3.30
CA THR A 211 11.31 -10.15 -4.40
C THR A 211 10.45 -10.44 -5.62
N LEU A 212 10.34 -11.71 -6.03
CA LEU A 212 9.49 -12.11 -7.17
C LEU A 212 8.02 -11.75 -6.94
N ILE A 213 7.50 -12.05 -5.74
CA ILE A 213 6.11 -11.72 -5.38
C ILE A 213 5.89 -10.21 -5.37
N ASN A 214 6.82 -9.44 -4.79
CA ASN A 214 6.73 -7.98 -4.76
C ASN A 214 6.80 -7.36 -6.16
N CYS A 215 7.63 -7.91 -7.06
CA CYS A 215 7.65 -7.49 -8.47
C CYS A 215 6.30 -7.76 -9.16
N ALA A 216 5.69 -8.93 -8.91
CA ALA A 216 4.36 -9.24 -9.42
C ALA A 216 3.30 -8.26 -8.88
N TYR A 217 3.35 -7.90 -7.60
CA TYR A 217 2.47 -6.90 -7.01
C TYR A 217 2.60 -5.52 -7.68
N ILE A 218 3.81 -5.05 -7.88
CA ILE A 218 4.06 -3.78 -8.60
C ILE A 218 3.59 -3.89 -10.05
N GLY A 219 3.84 -5.01 -10.72
CA GLY A 219 3.36 -5.27 -12.08
C GLY A 219 1.85 -5.18 -12.21
N MET A 220 1.09 -5.72 -11.24
CA MET A 220 -0.37 -5.59 -11.20
C MET A 220 -0.82 -4.14 -11.00
N ILE A 221 -0.17 -3.38 -10.11
CA ILE A 221 -0.47 -1.95 -9.92
C ILE A 221 -0.24 -1.17 -11.22
N LEU A 222 0.89 -1.41 -11.89
CA LEU A 222 1.25 -0.74 -13.15
C LEU A 222 0.30 -1.11 -14.29
N SER A 223 -0.12 -2.38 -14.37
CA SER A 223 -1.08 -2.86 -15.37
C SER A 223 -2.42 -2.11 -15.24
N VAL A 224 -2.95 -1.99 -14.02
CA VAL A 224 -4.18 -1.23 -13.77
C VAL A 224 -3.99 0.25 -14.06
N SER A 225 -2.84 0.83 -13.68
CA SER A 225 -2.51 2.23 -13.96
C SER A 225 -2.51 2.53 -15.47
N ARG A 226 -1.93 1.64 -16.27
CA ARG A 226 -1.94 1.77 -17.73
C ARG A 226 -3.34 1.67 -18.32
N TYR A 227 -4.14 0.74 -17.82
CA TYR A 227 -5.53 0.57 -18.26
C TYR A 227 -6.37 1.83 -17.98
N THR A 228 -6.23 2.42 -16.79
CA THR A 228 -6.96 3.66 -16.45
C THR A 228 -6.51 4.85 -17.29
N ALA A 229 -5.22 4.99 -17.58
CA ALA A 229 -4.73 6.04 -18.48
C ALA A 229 -5.30 5.93 -19.88
N HIS A 230 -5.36 4.71 -20.42
CA HIS A 230 -5.94 4.46 -21.74
C HIS A 230 -7.44 4.80 -21.82
N LEU A 231 -8.19 4.51 -20.73
CA LEU A 231 -9.60 4.88 -20.67
C LEU A 231 -9.81 6.41 -20.59
N GLU A 232 -8.94 7.13 -19.90
CA GLU A 232 -8.98 8.59 -19.86
C GLU A 232 -8.72 9.19 -21.25
N GLU A 233 -7.68 8.71 -21.95
CA GLU A 233 -7.37 9.14 -23.32
C GLU A 233 -8.53 8.89 -24.29
N GLN A 234 -9.19 7.72 -24.21
CA GLN A 234 -10.35 7.41 -25.02
C GLN A 234 -11.52 8.37 -24.76
N LYS A 235 -11.82 8.65 -23.49
CA LYS A 235 -12.88 9.61 -23.13
C LYS A 235 -12.62 11.02 -23.62
N GLU A 236 -11.37 11.49 -23.51
CA GLU A 236 -10.99 12.80 -24.02
C GLU A 236 -11.14 12.88 -25.52
N HIS A 237 -10.75 11.83 -26.25
CA HIS A 237 -10.93 11.73 -27.69
C HIS A 237 -12.40 11.71 -28.09
N ASP A 238 -13.23 10.90 -27.42
CA ASP A 238 -14.67 10.81 -27.69
C ASP A 238 -15.38 12.14 -27.38
N ALA A 239 -14.99 12.83 -26.31
CA ALA A 239 -15.54 14.14 -25.97
C ALA A 239 -15.17 15.20 -27.02
N GLN A 240 -13.93 15.19 -27.53
CA GLN A 240 -13.49 16.08 -28.61
C GLN A 240 -14.26 15.81 -29.90
N LEU A 241 -14.47 14.54 -30.23
CA LEU A 241 -15.24 14.14 -31.42
C LEU A 241 -16.69 14.62 -31.36
N GLN A 242 -17.33 14.46 -30.18
CA GLN A 242 -18.69 14.96 -29.95
C GLN A 242 -18.78 16.48 -30.13
N LEU A 243 -17.83 17.22 -29.58
CA LEU A 243 -17.77 18.68 -29.70
C LEU A 243 -17.61 19.12 -31.15
N GLN A 244 -16.80 18.39 -31.94
CA GLN A 244 -16.63 18.67 -33.37
C GLN A 244 -17.92 18.40 -34.15
N ILE A 245 -18.65 17.32 -33.84
CA ILE A 245 -19.92 16.99 -34.48
C ILE A 245 -20.96 18.07 -34.18
N GLU A 246 -21.08 18.52 -32.93
CA GLU A 246 -22.00 19.61 -32.54
C GLU A 246 -21.65 20.93 -33.23
N THR A 247 -20.36 21.28 -33.32
CA THR A 247 -19.91 22.49 -33.98
C THR A 247 -20.24 22.43 -35.48
N ASN A 248 -19.95 21.33 -36.16
CA ASN A 248 -20.24 21.15 -37.55
C ASN A 248 -21.74 21.16 -37.83
N ALA A 249 -22.58 20.61 -36.96
CA ALA A 249 -24.03 20.63 -37.06
C ALA A 249 -24.57 22.08 -36.95
N ALA A 250 -24.06 22.85 -35.97
CA ALA A 250 -24.42 24.26 -35.78
C ALA A 250 -24.02 25.11 -36.98
N ASP A 251 -22.83 24.90 -37.55
CA ASP A 251 -22.38 25.61 -38.77
C ASP A 251 -23.23 25.26 -40.00
N SER A 252 -23.63 23.98 -40.13
CA SER A 252 -24.52 23.53 -41.19
C SER A 252 -25.92 24.14 -41.08
N GLU A 253 -26.48 24.23 -39.88
CA GLU A 253 -27.76 24.89 -39.62
C GLU A 253 -27.69 26.40 -39.88
N ALA A 254 -26.59 27.04 -39.49
CA ALA A 254 -26.36 28.48 -39.77
C ALA A 254 -26.24 28.76 -41.25
N GLN A 255 -25.55 27.89 -42.02
CA GLN A 255 -25.49 28.01 -43.48
C GLN A 255 -26.87 27.78 -44.16
N ALA A 256 -27.62 26.77 -43.74
CA ALA A 256 -28.95 26.51 -44.26
C ALA A 256 -29.93 27.64 -43.94
N ALA A 257 -29.77 28.33 -42.81
CA ALA A 257 -30.59 29.50 -42.50
C ALA A 257 -30.19 30.78 -43.29
N ALA A 258 -28.94 30.87 -43.74
CA ALA A 258 -28.44 32.00 -44.54
C ALA A 258 -28.79 31.91 -46.03
N GLU A 259 -28.92 30.71 -46.62
CA GLU A 259 -29.24 30.50 -48.02
C GLU A 259 -30.57 31.14 -48.50
N PRO A 260 -31.70 31.01 -47.75
CA PRO A 260 -32.95 31.63 -48.16
C PRO A 260 -32.88 33.17 -48.19
N THR A 261 -32.12 33.73 -47.24
CA THR A 261 -31.96 35.22 -47.17
C THR A 261 -31.13 35.77 -48.30
N ALA A 262 -30.12 35.04 -48.76
CA ALA A 262 -29.29 35.43 -49.90
C ALA A 262 -30.06 35.31 -51.24
N GLN A 263 -31.00 34.36 -51.39
CA GLN A 263 -31.84 34.19 -52.53
C GLN A 263 -32.88 35.34 -52.63
N ILE A 264 -33.46 35.77 -51.53
CA ILE A 264 -34.40 36.87 -51.46
C ILE A 264 -33.70 38.20 -51.86
N LEU A 265 -32.56 38.46 -51.29
CA LEU A 265 -31.73 39.66 -51.60
C LEU A 265 -31.33 39.70 -53.10
N ASN A 266 -30.98 38.56 -53.70
CA ASN A 266 -30.62 38.48 -55.11
C ASN A 266 -31.84 38.61 -56.03
N SER A 267 -33.04 38.20 -55.58
CA SER A 267 -34.28 38.41 -56.36
C SER A 267 -34.70 39.86 -56.33
N ASP A 268 -34.59 40.57 -55.21
CA ASP A 268 -34.95 41.97 -55.11
C ASP A 268 -33.99 42.87 -55.90
N ALA A 269 -32.69 42.56 -55.92
CA ALA A 269 -31.70 43.28 -56.73
C ALA A 269 -31.97 43.09 -58.25
N LYS A 270 -32.47 41.93 -58.68
CA LYS A 270 -32.87 41.71 -60.09
C LYS A 270 -34.13 42.47 -60.48
N PHE A 271 -35.08 42.67 -59.57
CA PHE A 271 -36.28 43.45 -59.81
C PHE A 271 -36.00 44.97 -59.87
N GLU A 272 -34.99 45.49 -59.16
CA GLU A 272 -34.56 46.87 -59.27
C GLU A 272 -33.85 47.18 -60.59
N ASP A 273 -32.99 46.31 -61.10
CA ASP A 273 -32.29 46.43 -62.35
C ASP A 273 -33.25 46.39 -63.60
N GLU A 274 -34.32 45.55 -63.56
CA GLU A 274 -35.28 45.47 -64.64
C GLU A 274 -36.22 46.71 -64.71
N ASN A 275 -36.46 47.37 -63.57
CA ASN A 275 -37.26 48.59 -63.51
C ASN A 275 -36.55 49.84 -63.98
N ASP A 276 -35.19 49.88 -63.86
CA ASP A 276 -34.38 51.01 -64.32
C ASP A 276 -34.14 50.95 -65.87
N ILE A 277 -34.12 49.76 -66.45
CA ILE A 277 -34.04 49.60 -67.96
C ILE A 277 -35.30 50.02 -68.68
N ASN A 278 -36.45 50.03 -68.02
CA ASN A 278 -37.77 50.34 -68.69
C ASN A 278 -38.18 51.83 -68.56
N LYS A 279 -37.32 52.70 -67.99
CA LYS A 279 -37.54 54.14 -67.83
C LYS A 279 -36.58 55.02 -68.65
N GLY A 280 -35.85 54.47 -69.63
CA GLY A 280 -34.96 55.17 -70.54
C GLY A 280 -35.51 55.37 -71.95
#